data_6b5d676a7808b2e6c279733b7a29667b
#
_entry.id   6b5d676a7808b2e6c279733b7a29667b
#
_cell.length_a   1.000
_cell.length_b   1.000
_cell.length_c   1.000
_cell.angle_alpha   90.00
_cell.angle_beta   90.00
_cell.angle_gamma   90.00
#
_symmetry.space_group_name_H-M   'P 1'
#
loop_
_entity.id
_entity.type
_entity.pdbx_description
1 polymer ?
#
loop_
_entity_poly.entity_id
_entity_poly.type
_entity_poly.pdbx_seq_one_letter_code
_entity_poly.pdbx_strand_id
1 'polypeptide(L)'
;MPDMELHGQAMLDYLNGQDAAYCILRRDDGIAYPPIYARQFFYPDGLPELDRIAVERCAGRVLDIGAGAGSHSLAIQDRGPDVTSVDISEKAVDVMRRRGCKNARVGDVFDSYPKPFDTVLVILNIGIVQNLDGLARFLGHLNRIMTDGGRRIPKCPTPHLCR
;
A
#
# COMPACT_ATOMS: atom_id res chain seq x y z
N MET A 1 -12.74 -3.55 8.72
CA MET A 1 -11.75 -3.70 9.81
C MET A 1 -11.59 -2.35 10.49
N PRO A 2 -12.10 -2.16 11.74
CA PRO A 2 -12.04 -0.86 12.44
C PRO A 2 -10.62 -0.34 12.60
N ASP A 3 -9.64 -1.24 12.77
CA ASP A 3 -8.24 -0.88 13.08
C ASP A 3 -7.51 -0.18 11.94
N MET A 4 -7.87 -0.47 10.68
CA MET A 4 -7.24 0.18 9.52
C MET A 4 -7.70 1.64 9.35
N GLU A 5 -8.90 1.99 9.84
CA GLU A 5 -9.36 3.38 9.88
C GLU A 5 -8.58 4.25 10.87
N LEU A 6 -8.05 3.67 11.95
CA LEU A 6 -7.16 4.40 12.86
C LEU A 6 -5.83 4.75 12.20
N HIS A 7 -5.30 3.84 11.37
CA HIS A 7 -4.10 4.11 10.58
C HIS A 7 -4.35 5.21 9.54
N GLY A 8 -5.49 5.12 8.81
CA GLY A 8 -5.93 6.17 7.90
C GLY A 8 -6.14 7.51 8.60
N GLN A 9 -6.68 7.51 9.83
CA GLN A 9 -6.86 8.73 10.63
C GLN A 9 -5.51 9.39 10.94
N ALA A 10 -4.51 8.63 11.38
CA ALA A 10 -3.19 9.20 11.67
C ALA A 10 -2.56 9.85 10.43
N MET A 11 -2.72 9.24 9.25
CA MET A 11 -2.26 9.83 7.98
C MET A 11 -3.04 11.11 7.63
N LEU A 12 -4.35 11.13 7.87
CA LEU A 12 -5.18 12.31 7.63
C LEU A 12 -4.83 13.46 8.58
N ASP A 13 -4.59 13.15 9.86
CA ASP A 13 -4.16 14.13 10.86
C ASP A 13 -2.81 14.75 10.51
N TYR A 14 -1.85 13.93 10.05
CA TYR A 14 -0.57 14.43 9.57
C TYR A 14 -0.73 15.35 8.35
N LEU A 15 -1.56 14.96 7.37
CA LEU A 15 -1.85 15.78 6.20
C LEU A 15 -2.47 17.14 6.58
N ASN A 16 -3.24 17.17 7.68
CA ASN A 16 -3.87 18.37 8.22
C ASN A 16 -2.93 19.19 9.13
N GLY A 17 -1.64 18.87 9.20
CA GLY A 17 -0.62 19.63 9.92
C GLY A 17 -0.33 19.16 11.34
N GLN A 18 -0.78 17.97 11.74
CA GLN A 18 -0.39 17.37 13.02
C GLN A 18 0.88 16.53 12.85
N ASP A 19 2.03 17.18 12.88
CA ASP A 19 3.34 16.54 12.59
C ASP A 19 3.66 15.34 13.49
N ALA A 20 3.12 15.30 14.71
CA ALA A 20 3.30 14.23 15.68
C ALA A 20 2.22 13.13 15.58
N ALA A 21 1.37 13.14 14.55
CA ALA A 21 0.32 12.12 14.38
C ALA A 21 0.93 10.70 14.28
N TYR A 22 0.41 9.76 15.05
CA TYR A 22 0.89 8.38 15.10
C TYR A 22 -0.23 7.39 15.35
N CYS A 23 0.02 6.11 15.09
CA CYS A 23 -0.79 5.00 15.58
C CYS A 23 0.07 4.00 16.35
N ILE A 24 -0.57 3.18 17.19
CA ILE A 24 0.07 2.10 17.93
C ILE A 24 -0.60 0.79 17.52
N LEU A 25 0.19 -0.14 17.00
CA LEU A 25 -0.27 -1.51 16.77
C LEU A 25 -0.19 -2.27 18.09
N ARG A 26 -1.28 -2.96 18.44
CA ARG A 26 -1.36 -3.84 19.59
C ARG A 26 -1.65 -5.26 19.14
N ARG A 27 -0.90 -6.21 19.65
CA ARG A 27 -1.12 -7.64 19.41
C ARG A 27 -2.27 -8.15 20.29
N ASP A 28 -2.85 -9.30 19.92
CA ASP A 28 -3.93 -9.95 20.65
C ASP A 28 -3.52 -10.38 22.07
N ASP A 29 -2.21 -10.62 22.29
CA ASP A 29 -1.63 -10.91 23.61
C ASP A 29 -1.41 -9.64 24.48
N GLY A 30 -1.83 -8.46 23.99
CA GLY A 30 -1.75 -7.18 24.71
C GLY A 30 -0.43 -6.43 24.53
N ILE A 31 0.57 -7.01 23.84
CA ILE A 31 1.84 -6.32 23.57
C ILE A 31 1.58 -5.19 22.58
N ALA A 32 2.02 -3.97 22.94
CA ALA A 32 1.99 -2.81 22.07
C ALA A 32 3.35 -2.62 21.39
N TYR A 33 3.33 -2.34 20.08
CA TYR A 33 4.52 -1.92 19.36
C TYR A 33 4.82 -0.44 19.64
N PRO A 34 6.07 0.01 19.39
CA PRO A 34 6.39 1.43 19.42
C PRO A 34 5.46 2.25 18.50
N PRO A 35 5.24 3.54 18.79
CA PRO A 35 4.44 4.41 17.93
C PRO A 35 4.95 4.42 16.48
N ILE A 36 4.04 4.28 15.54
CA ILE A 36 4.30 4.39 14.12
C ILE A 36 3.83 5.78 13.68
N TYR A 37 4.78 6.69 13.46
CA TYR A 37 4.48 8.06 13.07
C TYR A 37 3.99 8.12 11.63
N ALA A 38 2.88 8.86 11.40
CA ALA A 38 2.27 8.96 10.08
C ALA A 38 3.22 9.57 9.04
N ARG A 39 4.11 10.49 9.44
CA ARG A 39 5.14 11.11 8.60
C ARG A 39 5.91 10.11 7.75
N GLN A 40 6.22 8.92 8.28
CA GLN A 40 7.01 7.92 7.56
C GLN A 40 6.32 7.37 6.30
N PHE A 41 4.98 7.41 6.22
CA PHE A 41 4.23 6.97 5.04
C PHE A 41 4.19 8.02 3.93
N PHE A 42 4.56 9.26 4.24
CA PHE A 42 4.61 10.36 3.28
C PHE A 42 5.98 10.50 2.62
N TYR A 43 7.02 9.92 3.21
CA TYR A 43 8.40 9.98 2.72
C TYR A 43 8.85 11.40 2.35
N PRO A 44 8.81 12.38 3.25
CA PRO A 44 9.13 13.77 2.94
C PRO A 44 10.57 13.96 2.46
N ASP A 45 11.47 13.05 2.83
CA ASP A 45 12.87 13.05 2.43
C ASP A 45 13.13 12.15 1.17
N GLY A 46 12.05 11.72 0.49
CA GLY A 46 12.09 10.84 -0.67
C GLY A 46 11.95 9.35 -0.31
N LEU A 47 11.61 8.54 -1.32
CA LEU A 47 11.46 7.11 -1.15
C LEU A 47 12.82 6.44 -0.87
N PRO A 48 12.86 5.44 0.04
CA PRO A 48 14.04 4.60 0.24
C PRO A 48 14.50 3.93 -1.07
N GLU A 49 15.77 3.57 -1.16
CA GLU A 49 16.35 3.02 -2.38
C GLU A 49 15.60 1.81 -2.93
N LEU A 50 15.26 0.83 -2.08
CA LEU A 50 14.50 -0.34 -2.50
C LEU A 50 13.10 0.02 -3.02
N ASP A 51 12.46 1.04 -2.46
CA ASP A 51 11.15 1.51 -2.90
C ASP A 51 11.26 2.22 -4.25
N ARG A 52 12.32 3.00 -4.47
CA ARG A 52 12.62 3.60 -5.77
C ARG A 52 12.82 2.53 -6.84
N ILE A 53 13.61 1.49 -6.55
CA ILE A 53 13.82 0.35 -7.46
C ILE A 53 12.49 -0.34 -7.77
N ALA A 54 11.62 -0.54 -6.78
CA ALA A 54 10.30 -1.11 -6.98
C ALA A 54 9.43 -0.22 -7.91
N VAL A 55 9.39 1.07 -7.66
CA VAL A 55 8.69 2.08 -8.48
C VAL A 55 9.24 2.10 -9.91
N GLU A 56 10.56 2.04 -10.09
CA GLU A 56 11.21 2.01 -11.40
C GLU A 56 10.85 0.78 -12.23
N ARG A 57 10.55 -0.34 -11.59
CA ARG A 57 10.12 -1.58 -12.24
C ARG A 57 8.65 -1.61 -12.62
N CYS A 58 7.85 -0.66 -12.13
CA CYS A 58 6.45 -0.55 -12.49
C CYS A 58 6.30 -0.05 -13.93
N ALA A 59 5.45 -0.71 -14.70
CA ALA A 59 5.16 -0.36 -16.09
C ALA A 59 3.73 -0.75 -16.48
N GLY A 60 3.20 -0.11 -17.51
CA GLY A 60 1.85 -0.34 -18.03
C GLY A 60 0.77 0.10 -17.03
N ARG A 61 -0.26 -0.72 -16.89
CA ARG A 61 -1.31 -0.51 -15.88
C ARG A 61 -0.85 -1.10 -14.55
N VAL A 62 -0.75 -0.27 -13.53
CA VAL A 62 -0.22 -0.63 -12.21
C VAL A 62 -1.34 -0.63 -11.19
N LEU A 63 -1.39 -1.68 -10.36
CA LEU A 63 -2.21 -1.73 -9.15
C LEU A 63 -1.29 -1.61 -7.94
N ASP A 64 -1.50 -0.59 -7.12
CA ASP A 64 -0.81 -0.40 -5.83
C ASP A 64 -1.78 -0.77 -4.71
N ILE A 65 -1.52 -1.92 -4.05
CA ILE A 65 -2.40 -2.51 -3.02
C ILE A 65 -1.93 -2.09 -1.62
N GLY A 66 -2.86 -1.52 -0.83
CA GLY A 66 -2.57 -0.96 0.48
C GLY A 66 -1.71 0.29 0.34
N ALA A 67 -2.09 1.18 -0.56
CA ALA A 67 -1.30 2.33 -0.98
C ALA A 67 -1.09 3.39 0.13
N GLY A 68 -1.87 3.32 1.23
CA GLY A 68 -1.73 4.20 2.40
C GLY A 68 -1.80 5.67 2.04
N ALA A 69 -0.71 6.41 2.28
CA ALA A 69 -0.63 7.82 1.91
C ALA A 69 -0.40 8.06 0.40
N GLY A 70 -0.26 7.02 -0.43
CA GLY A 70 -0.11 7.12 -1.88
C GLY A 70 1.27 7.53 -2.37
N SER A 71 2.29 7.48 -1.54
CA SER A 71 3.63 7.97 -1.93
C SER A 71 4.25 7.19 -3.08
N HIS A 72 4.09 5.86 -3.09
CA HIS A 72 4.54 5.03 -4.23
C HIS A 72 3.69 5.28 -5.47
N SER A 73 2.37 5.35 -5.29
CA SER A 73 1.43 5.66 -6.39
C SER A 73 1.76 6.97 -7.09
N LEU A 74 2.05 8.04 -6.34
CA LEU A 74 2.46 9.33 -6.89
C LEU A 74 3.77 9.21 -7.66
N ALA A 75 4.79 8.56 -7.09
CA ALA A 75 6.08 8.37 -7.74
C ALA A 75 5.96 7.56 -9.05
N ILE A 76 5.06 6.56 -9.10
CA ILE A 76 4.79 5.81 -10.33
C ILE A 76 4.03 6.69 -11.33
N GLN A 77 3.01 7.43 -10.89
CA GLN A 77 2.21 8.32 -11.72
C GLN A 77 3.06 9.39 -12.40
N ASP A 78 4.04 9.98 -11.69
CA ASP A 78 4.95 11.00 -12.21
C ASP A 78 5.87 10.44 -13.32
N ARG A 79 6.08 9.14 -13.36
CA ARG A 79 6.86 8.44 -14.40
C ARG A 79 6.04 8.07 -15.64
N GLY A 80 4.71 8.23 -15.59
CA GLY A 80 3.80 8.03 -16.72
C GLY A 80 2.90 6.80 -16.70
N PRO A 81 3.16 5.70 -15.95
CA PRO A 81 2.25 4.56 -15.88
C PRO A 81 0.85 4.94 -15.37
N ASP A 82 -0.17 4.20 -15.82
CA ASP A 82 -1.54 4.31 -15.31
C ASP A 82 -1.65 3.56 -13.97
N VAL A 83 -1.79 4.28 -12.88
CA VAL A 83 -1.81 3.72 -11.52
C VAL A 83 -3.21 3.73 -10.95
N THR A 84 -3.67 2.57 -10.47
CA THR A 84 -4.83 2.44 -9.58
C THR A 84 -4.33 2.18 -8.16
N SER A 85 -4.60 3.11 -7.26
CA SER A 85 -4.22 3.05 -5.85
C SER A 85 -5.40 2.57 -5.02
N VAL A 86 -5.20 1.50 -4.25
CA VAL A 86 -6.28 0.88 -3.47
C VAL A 86 -5.87 0.80 -2.00
N ASP A 87 -6.78 1.20 -1.14
CA ASP A 87 -6.66 0.97 0.30
C ASP A 87 -8.04 0.64 0.88
N ILE A 88 -8.08 -0.14 1.96
CA ILE A 88 -9.32 -0.50 2.64
C ILE A 88 -9.85 0.66 3.50
N SER A 89 -8.99 1.58 3.92
CA SER A 89 -9.34 2.75 4.71
C SER A 89 -9.85 3.89 3.82
N GLU A 90 -11.07 4.34 4.08
CA GLU A 90 -11.63 5.53 3.40
C GLU A 90 -10.80 6.78 3.65
N LYS A 91 -10.22 6.92 4.86
CA LYS A 91 -9.38 8.07 5.22
C LYS A 91 -8.04 8.05 4.48
N ALA A 92 -7.43 6.87 4.31
CA ALA A 92 -6.23 6.74 3.48
C ALA A 92 -6.52 7.12 2.02
N VAL A 93 -7.68 6.73 1.50
CA VAL A 93 -8.11 7.11 0.15
C VAL A 93 -8.34 8.62 0.04
N ASP A 94 -8.93 9.27 1.05
CA ASP A 94 -9.06 10.73 1.10
C ASP A 94 -7.67 11.42 1.08
N VAL A 95 -6.72 10.91 1.88
CA VAL A 95 -5.33 11.39 1.85
C VAL A 95 -4.72 11.27 0.45
N MET A 96 -4.84 10.09 -0.19
CA MET A 96 -4.33 9.87 -1.56
C MET A 96 -4.91 10.90 -2.56
N ARG A 97 -6.22 11.13 -2.52
CA ARG A 97 -6.91 12.06 -3.41
C ARG A 97 -6.44 13.50 -3.19
N ARG A 98 -6.32 13.94 -1.95
CA ARG A 98 -5.83 15.28 -1.60
C ARG A 98 -4.37 15.48 -2.01
N ARG A 99 -3.58 14.42 -2.02
CA ARG A 99 -2.19 14.44 -2.49
C ARG A 99 -2.05 14.38 -4.01
N GLY A 100 -3.12 14.11 -4.76
CA GLY A 100 -3.12 14.12 -6.22
C GLY A 100 -3.02 12.75 -6.90
N CYS A 101 -3.27 11.64 -6.18
CA CYS A 101 -3.44 10.33 -6.81
C CYS A 101 -4.70 10.33 -7.69
N LYS A 102 -4.55 10.11 -8.99
CA LYS A 102 -5.62 10.25 -9.99
C LYS A 102 -6.71 9.20 -9.86
N ASN A 103 -6.33 7.94 -9.58
CA ASN A 103 -7.23 6.78 -9.51
C ASN A 103 -7.18 6.13 -8.13
N ALA A 104 -7.42 6.90 -7.06
CA ALA A 104 -7.50 6.39 -5.70
C ALA A 104 -8.91 5.90 -5.37
N ARG A 105 -9.04 4.67 -4.85
CA ARG A 105 -10.32 4.07 -4.49
C ARG A 105 -10.24 3.23 -3.22
N VAL A 106 -11.34 3.17 -2.48
CA VAL A 106 -11.53 2.20 -1.41
C VAL A 106 -11.73 0.83 -2.05
N GLY A 107 -11.06 -0.19 -1.52
CA GLY A 107 -11.19 -1.55 -2.00
C GLY A 107 -10.42 -2.56 -1.17
N ASP A 108 -10.87 -3.81 -1.31
CA ASP A 108 -10.21 -4.98 -0.70
C ASP A 108 -9.18 -5.57 -1.66
N VAL A 109 -8.19 -6.26 -1.10
CA VAL A 109 -7.12 -6.94 -1.85
C VAL A 109 -7.66 -8.01 -2.82
N PHE A 110 -8.87 -8.53 -2.57
CA PHE A 110 -9.53 -9.53 -3.39
C PHE A 110 -10.57 -8.97 -4.37
N ASP A 111 -10.64 -7.64 -4.52
CA ASP A 111 -11.54 -7.02 -5.48
C ASP A 111 -11.26 -7.45 -6.92
N SER A 112 -12.33 -7.48 -7.72
CA SER A 112 -12.24 -7.73 -9.15
C SER A 112 -12.08 -6.44 -9.94
N TYR A 113 -11.42 -6.54 -11.08
CA TYR A 113 -11.15 -5.40 -11.97
C TYR A 113 -11.57 -5.72 -13.40
N PRO A 114 -12.13 -4.75 -14.13
CA PRO A 114 -12.64 -4.97 -15.49
C PRO A 114 -11.53 -5.23 -16.53
N LYS A 115 -10.30 -4.83 -16.21
CA LYS A 115 -9.14 -5.02 -17.08
C LYS A 115 -7.94 -5.46 -16.24
N PRO A 116 -7.10 -6.37 -16.75
CA PRO A 116 -5.94 -6.86 -16.03
C PRO A 116 -4.87 -5.77 -15.87
N PHE A 117 -3.98 -5.99 -14.90
CA PHE A 117 -2.82 -5.14 -14.61
C PHE A 117 -1.53 -5.76 -15.14
N ASP A 118 -0.61 -4.92 -15.62
CA ASP A 118 0.72 -5.33 -16.05
C ASP A 118 1.68 -5.43 -14.87
N THR A 119 1.42 -4.64 -13.81
CA THR A 119 2.21 -4.66 -12.58
C THR A 119 1.29 -4.60 -11.37
N VAL A 120 1.54 -5.43 -10.37
CA VAL A 120 0.94 -5.31 -9.03
C VAL A 120 2.04 -5.07 -8.01
N LEU A 121 1.92 -3.95 -7.29
CA LEU A 121 2.81 -3.52 -6.22
C LEU A 121 2.16 -3.80 -4.86
N VAL A 122 2.92 -4.44 -3.95
CA VAL A 122 2.48 -4.74 -2.59
C VAL A 122 3.64 -4.42 -1.65
N ILE A 123 3.74 -3.19 -1.19
CA ILE A 123 4.83 -2.75 -0.33
C ILE A 123 4.38 -2.77 1.13
N LEU A 124 5.15 -3.47 1.97
CA LEU A 124 4.96 -3.59 3.42
C LEU A 124 3.62 -4.24 3.85
N ASN A 125 2.82 -4.71 2.92
CA ASN A 125 1.44 -5.15 3.18
C ASN A 125 1.22 -6.67 3.03
N ILE A 126 2.27 -7.48 2.93
CA ILE A 126 2.08 -8.94 2.79
C ILE A 126 1.32 -9.55 3.99
N GLY A 127 1.33 -8.89 5.15
CA GLY A 127 0.56 -9.26 6.34
C GLY A 127 -0.96 -9.22 6.16
N ILE A 128 -1.47 -8.53 5.14
CA ILE A 128 -2.93 -8.48 4.86
C ILE A 128 -3.51 -9.86 4.50
N VAL A 129 -2.67 -10.79 4.07
CA VAL A 129 -3.09 -12.16 3.75
C VAL A 129 -3.17 -13.07 4.98
N GLN A 130 -2.76 -12.63 6.15
CA GLN A 130 -2.90 -13.19 7.50
C GLN A 130 -2.15 -14.52 7.73
N ASN A 131 -2.20 -15.47 6.80
CA ASN A 131 -1.60 -16.80 6.93
C ASN A 131 -1.25 -17.40 5.56
N LEU A 132 -0.70 -18.62 5.55
CA LEU A 132 -0.27 -19.29 4.31
C LEU A 132 -1.44 -19.60 3.36
N ASP A 133 -2.61 -19.93 3.87
CA ASP A 133 -3.80 -20.17 3.03
C ASP A 133 -4.27 -18.87 2.40
N GLY A 134 -4.24 -17.77 3.16
CA GLY A 134 -4.49 -16.42 2.65
C GLY A 134 -3.49 -16.03 1.57
N LEU A 135 -2.21 -16.36 1.76
CA LEU A 135 -1.18 -16.11 0.75
C LEU A 135 -1.45 -16.92 -0.54
N ALA A 136 -1.79 -18.20 -0.42
CA ALA A 136 -2.13 -19.03 -1.58
C ALA A 136 -3.36 -18.49 -2.34
N ARG A 137 -4.40 -18.06 -1.60
CA ARG A 137 -5.57 -17.39 -2.18
C ARG A 137 -5.20 -16.10 -2.89
N PHE A 138 -4.34 -15.27 -2.27
CA PHE A 138 -3.89 -14.01 -2.84
C PHE A 138 -3.10 -14.23 -4.12
N LEU A 139 -2.14 -15.16 -4.14
CA LEU A 139 -1.38 -15.48 -5.36
C LEU A 139 -2.29 -16.00 -6.49
N GLY A 140 -3.27 -16.83 -6.17
CA GLY A 140 -4.30 -17.27 -7.12
C GLY A 140 -5.18 -16.11 -7.62
N HIS A 141 -5.48 -15.13 -6.75
CA HIS A 141 -6.21 -13.93 -7.13
C HIS A 141 -5.40 -13.05 -8.09
N LEU A 142 -4.11 -12.85 -7.81
CA LEU A 142 -3.21 -12.09 -8.70
C LEU A 142 -3.19 -12.65 -10.12
N ASN A 143 -3.23 -13.98 -10.28
CA ASN A 143 -3.29 -14.61 -11.62
C ASN A 143 -4.54 -14.22 -12.41
N ARG A 144 -5.65 -13.87 -11.73
CA ARG A 144 -6.92 -13.48 -12.38
C ARG A 144 -6.97 -12.00 -12.76
N ILE A 145 -6.25 -11.16 -12.02
CA ILE A 145 -6.29 -9.69 -12.20
C ILE A 145 -5.07 -9.14 -12.95
N MET A 146 -4.13 -10.00 -13.34
CA MET A 146 -2.91 -9.61 -14.05
C MET A 146 -2.91 -10.12 -15.49
N THR A 147 -2.17 -9.42 -16.34
CA THR A 147 -1.84 -9.90 -17.71
C THR A 147 -0.90 -11.10 -17.64
N ASP A 148 -0.89 -11.91 -18.68
CA ASP A 148 0.10 -12.98 -18.83
C ASP A 148 1.52 -12.37 -18.86
N GLY A 149 2.41 -12.87 -17.99
CA GLY A 149 3.75 -12.31 -17.82
C GLY A 149 3.83 -11.01 -17.02
N GLY A 150 2.73 -10.56 -16.42
CA GLY A 150 2.69 -9.39 -15.54
C GLY A 150 3.62 -9.51 -14.33
N ARG A 151 4.09 -8.37 -13.83
CA ARG A 151 5.08 -8.28 -12.74
C ARG A 151 4.42 -8.16 -11.38
N ARG A 152 4.84 -9.00 -10.44
CA ARG A 152 4.50 -8.90 -9.01
C ARG A 152 5.70 -8.32 -8.28
N ILE A 153 5.51 -7.20 -7.58
CA ILE A 153 6.56 -6.50 -6.85
C ILE A 153 6.18 -6.46 -5.37
N PRO A 154 6.40 -7.54 -4.61
CA PRO A 154 6.24 -7.53 -3.16
C PRO A 154 7.48 -6.95 -2.50
N LYS A 155 7.29 -6.20 -1.41
CA LYS A 155 8.38 -5.82 -0.50
C LYS A 155 8.02 -6.27 0.92
N CYS A 156 8.90 -7.06 1.52
CA CYS A 156 8.82 -7.43 2.92
C CYS A 156 9.40 -6.32 3.80
N PRO A 157 8.79 -5.99 4.96
CA PRO A 157 9.24 -4.89 5.83
C PRO A 157 10.62 -5.10 6.45
N THR A 158 11.06 -6.36 6.60
CA THR A 158 12.36 -6.66 7.23
C THR A 158 13.09 -7.80 6.53
N PRO A 159 14.39 -7.62 6.17
CA PRO A 159 15.22 -8.68 5.59
C PRO A 159 15.36 -9.92 6.48
N HIS A 160 15.09 -9.79 7.79
CA HIS A 160 15.25 -10.87 8.77
C HIS A 160 14.05 -11.81 8.89
N LEU A 161 12.89 -11.46 8.32
CA LEU A 161 11.67 -12.30 8.31
C LEU A 161 11.50 -13.13 7.01
N CYS A 162 12.42 -12.99 6.07
CA CYS A 162 12.43 -13.69 4.78
C CYS A 162 13.50 -14.81 4.73
N ARG A 163 13.84 -15.41 5.89
CA ARG A 163 14.70 -16.60 5.95
C ARG A 163 13.88 -17.84 6.26
#